data_260593a0c6c1f49edbc1d468aba4ea2f
#
_entry.id   260593a0c6c1f49edbc1d468aba4ea2f
#
_cell.length_a   1.000
_cell.length_b   1.000
_cell.length_c   1.000
_cell.angle_alpha   90.00
_cell.angle_beta   90.00
_cell.angle_gamma   90.00
#
_symmetry.space_group_name_H-M   'P 1'
#
loop_
_entity.id
_entity.type
_entity.pdbx_description
1 polymer ?
#
loop_
_entity_poly.entity_id
_entity_poly.type
_entity_poly.pdbx_seq_one_letter_code
_entity_poly.pdbx_strand_id
1 'polypeptide(L)'
;MDIRAEEISQILKQQIANYETRVQVSETGTVLSVGDGIARLYGLQNAMAGELLEFPGNLMGMVLNLEEDNVGAALFGDDRGIKEGDTVKRTGKIVSIPVGPAMMGRVVDALGNPIDGKGPIETEHYSPVEIKAPGIVKRKSVHEPLQTGLKAIDSMIPIGRGQRELIIGDRQTGKTAVAIDTIINQRVYKDDEKRRVHCIYVAIGQKQSTVAQVVKKLEDEGAMEYTTVVSASASNPAPMQFLAPYTGCTIGEYYRDNGMHALCVYDDLSKQATAYRQLSLLLRRPPGREAYPGDVFYLHSRLLERAAKMSDRDGGGSLTALPIVETQAGDVSAYIPTNVISITDGQIFLEGDLFNQGVRPAVNV
;
A
#
# COMPACT_ATOMS: atom_id res chain seq x y z
N MET A 1 28.61 -19.04 -56.06
CA MET A 1 27.20 -18.92 -55.60
C MET A 1 26.90 -17.43 -55.62
N ASP A 2 26.21 -16.98 -56.63
CA ASP A 2 25.82 -15.57 -56.73
C ASP A 2 24.55 -15.38 -55.86
N ILE A 3 24.69 -14.65 -54.79
CA ILE A 3 23.57 -14.25 -53.94
C ILE A 3 22.78 -13.21 -54.74
N ARG A 4 21.51 -13.49 -55.03
CA ARG A 4 20.67 -12.56 -55.82
C ARG A 4 20.40 -11.26 -55.03
N ALA A 5 20.45 -10.14 -55.69
CA ALA A 5 20.21 -8.81 -55.10
C ALA A 5 18.89 -8.73 -54.30
N GLU A 6 17.90 -9.54 -54.69
CA GLU A 6 16.60 -9.65 -53.98
C GLU A 6 16.70 -10.31 -52.62
N GLU A 7 17.57 -11.33 -52.44
CA GLU A 7 17.82 -11.99 -51.15
C GLU A 7 18.52 -11.07 -50.18
N ILE A 8 19.51 -10.29 -50.67
CA ILE A 8 20.19 -9.28 -49.86
C ILE A 8 19.20 -8.18 -49.42
N SER A 9 18.32 -7.75 -50.32
CA SER A 9 17.29 -6.78 -49.97
C SER A 9 16.28 -7.27 -48.96
N GLN A 10 15.89 -8.56 -49.01
CA GLN A 10 15.00 -9.17 -48.01
C GLN A 10 15.70 -9.32 -46.67
N ILE A 11 16.95 -9.75 -46.63
CA ILE A 11 17.75 -9.86 -45.40
C ILE A 11 17.95 -8.51 -44.74
N LEU A 12 18.26 -7.45 -45.54
CA LEU A 12 18.39 -6.08 -45.03
C LEU A 12 17.04 -5.55 -44.49
N LYS A 13 15.94 -5.77 -45.20
CA LYS A 13 14.60 -5.40 -44.70
C LYS A 13 14.25 -6.12 -43.38
N GLN A 14 14.55 -7.41 -43.27
CA GLN A 14 14.35 -8.17 -42.02
C GLN A 14 15.29 -7.70 -40.93
N GLN A 15 16.54 -7.37 -41.21
CA GLN A 15 17.45 -6.82 -40.21
C GLN A 15 17.04 -5.40 -39.78
N ILE A 16 16.56 -4.55 -40.67
CA ILE A 16 16.05 -3.21 -40.35
C ILE A 16 14.77 -3.33 -39.51
N ALA A 17 13.82 -4.21 -39.86
CA ALA A 17 12.61 -4.45 -39.07
C ALA A 17 12.93 -5.03 -37.67
N ASN A 18 13.91 -5.92 -37.59
CA ASN A 18 14.40 -6.44 -36.31
C ASN A 18 15.22 -5.39 -35.53
N TYR A 19 15.85 -4.45 -36.20
CA TYR A 19 16.59 -3.34 -35.57
C TYR A 19 15.63 -2.30 -34.98
N GLU A 20 14.54 -1.96 -35.67
CA GLU A 20 13.49 -1.09 -35.15
C GLU A 20 12.76 -1.74 -33.93
N THR A 21 12.62 -3.06 -33.92
CA THR A 21 12.01 -3.79 -32.79
C THR A 21 12.99 -3.96 -31.60
N ARG A 22 14.30 -3.80 -31.81
CA ARG A 22 15.33 -3.91 -30.76
C ARG A 22 15.82 -2.61 -30.15
N VAL A 23 15.48 -1.48 -30.74
CA VAL A 23 15.80 -0.17 -30.15
C VAL A 23 14.56 0.39 -29.45
N GLN A 24 14.08 -0.29 -28.41
CA GLN A 24 13.57 0.46 -27.29
C GLN A 24 14.83 1.07 -26.63
N VAL A 25 15.19 2.28 -27.08
CA VAL A 25 16.14 3.12 -26.35
C VAL A 25 15.44 3.47 -25.04
N SER A 26 15.68 2.67 -24.01
CA SER A 26 15.29 3.06 -22.66
C SER A 26 16.04 4.35 -22.35
N GLU A 27 15.31 5.44 -22.19
CA GLU A 27 15.90 6.71 -21.77
C GLU A 27 16.69 6.46 -20.49
N THR A 28 17.94 6.87 -20.47
CA THR A 28 18.83 6.69 -19.34
C THR A 28 19.15 8.02 -18.70
N GLY A 29 19.21 8.02 -17.38
CA GLY A 29 19.68 9.16 -16.60
C GLY A 29 20.95 8.81 -15.81
N THR A 30 21.49 9.81 -15.14
CA THR A 30 22.68 9.71 -14.33
C THR A 30 22.36 10.11 -12.89
N VAL A 31 22.88 9.37 -11.92
CA VAL A 31 22.77 9.71 -10.50
C VAL A 31 23.62 10.94 -10.20
N LEU A 32 22.97 12.01 -9.76
CA LEU A 32 23.64 13.23 -9.28
C LEU A 32 24.06 13.14 -7.82
N SER A 33 23.21 12.54 -7.00
CA SER A 33 23.46 12.27 -5.59
C SER A 33 22.55 11.16 -5.09
N VAL A 34 23.00 10.41 -4.09
CA VAL A 34 22.22 9.36 -3.44
C VAL A 34 22.50 9.36 -1.94
N GLY A 35 21.48 9.08 -1.13
CA GLY A 35 21.59 8.91 0.30
C GLY A 35 20.22 8.80 0.96
N ASP A 36 20.16 8.06 2.07
CA ASP A 36 18.97 7.86 2.90
C ASP A 36 17.74 7.34 2.11
N GLY A 37 17.98 6.53 1.07
CA GLY A 37 16.93 5.95 0.24
C GLY A 37 16.35 6.91 -0.82
N ILE A 38 16.99 8.06 -1.06
CA ILE A 38 16.62 9.00 -2.12
C ILE A 38 17.78 9.16 -3.09
N ALA A 39 17.47 9.17 -4.39
CA ALA A 39 18.41 9.52 -5.46
C ALA A 39 17.90 10.75 -6.22
N ARG A 40 18.82 11.64 -6.59
CA ARG A 40 18.60 12.71 -7.55
C ARG A 40 19.23 12.35 -8.87
N LEU A 41 18.49 12.53 -9.94
CA LEU A 41 18.84 12.02 -11.26
C LEU A 41 18.77 13.15 -12.28
N TYR A 42 19.66 13.09 -13.24
CA TYR A 42 19.70 13.98 -14.40
C TYR A 42 19.41 13.20 -15.69
N GLY A 43 18.78 13.85 -16.68
CA GLY A 43 18.62 13.30 -18.04
C GLY A 43 17.38 12.42 -18.26
N LEU A 44 16.44 12.36 -17.31
CA LEU A 44 15.17 11.61 -17.41
C LEU A 44 14.01 12.56 -17.71
N GLN A 45 14.08 13.27 -18.83
CA GLN A 45 13.12 14.35 -19.16
C GLN A 45 11.68 13.88 -19.37
N ASN A 46 11.50 12.64 -19.82
CA ASN A 46 10.18 12.05 -20.07
C ASN A 46 9.70 11.16 -18.93
N ALA A 47 10.37 11.14 -17.78
CA ALA A 47 9.95 10.34 -16.62
C ALA A 47 8.59 10.81 -16.09
N MET A 48 7.76 9.85 -15.69
CA MET A 48 6.44 10.11 -15.11
C MET A 48 6.48 9.99 -13.60
N ALA A 49 5.66 10.76 -12.89
CA ALA A 49 5.47 10.57 -11.46
C ALA A 49 4.93 9.16 -11.18
N GLY A 50 5.51 8.46 -10.19
CA GLY A 50 5.18 7.06 -9.89
C GLY A 50 5.79 6.03 -10.84
N GLU A 51 6.62 6.44 -11.81
CA GLU A 51 7.31 5.51 -12.71
C GLU A 51 8.42 4.76 -11.97
N LEU A 52 8.55 3.46 -12.26
CA LEU A 52 9.65 2.63 -11.82
C LEU A 52 10.92 2.93 -12.61
N LEU A 53 12.01 3.06 -11.89
CA LEU A 53 13.37 3.20 -12.42
C LEU A 53 14.21 2.01 -11.99
N GLU A 54 15.07 1.54 -12.89
CA GLU A 54 16.04 0.47 -12.65
C GLU A 54 17.43 1.08 -12.40
N PHE A 55 17.93 0.84 -11.20
CA PHE A 55 19.28 1.22 -10.74
C PHE A 55 20.26 0.05 -10.88
N PRO A 56 21.59 0.30 -10.80
CA PRO A 56 22.57 -0.78 -10.74
C PRO A 56 22.27 -1.79 -9.63
N GLY A 57 22.61 -3.07 -9.88
CA GLY A 57 22.34 -4.14 -8.93
C GLY A 57 20.88 -4.58 -8.85
N ASN A 58 20.05 -4.30 -9.86
CA ASN A 58 18.61 -4.58 -9.92
C ASN A 58 17.81 -3.90 -8.80
N LEU A 59 18.35 -2.82 -8.25
CA LEU A 59 17.59 -2.01 -7.28
C LEU A 59 16.53 -1.22 -8.03
N MET A 60 15.31 -1.28 -7.54
CA MET A 60 14.20 -0.50 -8.08
C MET A 60 14.01 0.79 -7.30
N GLY A 61 13.59 1.84 -7.99
CA GLY A 61 13.18 3.09 -7.38
C GLY A 61 11.92 3.63 -8.03
N MET A 62 11.28 4.61 -7.40
CA MET A 62 10.07 5.27 -7.90
C MET A 62 10.28 6.77 -7.98
N VAL A 63 9.88 7.35 -9.10
CA VAL A 63 9.88 8.81 -9.29
C VAL A 63 8.88 9.48 -8.37
N LEU A 64 9.33 10.40 -7.52
CA LEU A 64 8.50 11.18 -6.59
C LEU A 64 8.46 12.68 -6.91
N ASN A 65 9.59 13.25 -7.37
CA ASN A 65 9.67 14.66 -7.75
C ASN A 65 10.12 14.78 -9.21
N LEU A 66 9.45 15.66 -9.92
CA LEU A 66 9.83 16.08 -11.26
C LEU A 66 10.15 17.58 -11.17
N GLU A 67 11.43 17.92 -11.29
CA GLU A 67 11.92 19.29 -11.31
C GLU A 67 12.44 19.64 -12.70
N GLU A 68 12.70 20.89 -12.99
CA GLU A 68 13.08 21.35 -14.33
C GLU A 68 14.39 20.71 -14.81
N ASP A 69 15.33 20.52 -13.89
CA ASP A 69 16.69 20.05 -14.17
C ASP A 69 17.03 18.70 -13.53
N ASN A 70 16.17 18.15 -12.69
CA ASN A 70 16.41 16.87 -12.03
C ASN A 70 15.13 16.11 -11.69
N VAL A 71 15.30 14.80 -11.44
CA VAL A 71 14.24 13.91 -10.99
C VAL A 71 14.62 13.35 -9.62
N GLY A 72 13.73 13.47 -8.64
CA GLY A 72 13.87 12.85 -7.32
C GLY A 72 13.21 11.49 -7.29
N ALA A 73 13.97 10.44 -6.99
CA ALA A 73 13.48 9.08 -6.88
C ALA A 73 13.69 8.49 -5.50
N ALA A 74 12.70 7.73 -5.01
CA ALA A 74 12.78 6.95 -3.79
C ALA A 74 13.22 5.51 -4.11
N LEU A 75 14.18 4.98 -3.37
CA LEU A 75 14.78 3.67 -3.58
C LEU A 75 14.11 2.61 -2.72
N PHE A 76 13.81 1.45 -3.28
CA PHE A 76 13.13 0.34 -2.60
C PHE A 76 14.11 -0.71 -2.05
N GLY A 77 15.27 -0.29 -1.55
CA GLY A 77 16.27 -1.20 -1.00
C GLY A 77 17.48 -0.47 -0.45
N ASP A 78 18.59 -1.21 -0.30
CA ASP A 78 19.87 -0.68 0.19
C ASP A 78 20.55 0.16 -0.91
N ASP A 79 20.77 1.42 -0.63
CA ASP A 79 21.38 2.40 -1.55
C ASP A 79 22.90 2.41 -1.54
N ARG A 80 23.55 1.65 -0.63
CA ARG A 80 25.03 1.62 -0.48
C ARG A 80 25.77 1.17 -1.73
N GLY A 81 25.10 0.44 -2.62
CA GLY A 81 25.67 -0.01 -3.89
C GLY A 81 25.61 1.04 -5.01
N ILE A 82 24.89 2.13 -4.83
CA ILE A 82 24.68 3.17 -5.84
C ILE A 82 25.65 4.32 -5.61
N LYS A 83 26.21 4.85 -6.70
CA LYS A 83 27.21 5.91 -6.67
C LYS A 83 26.78 7.06 -7.59
N GLU A 84 27.30 8.25 -7.29
CA GLU A 84 27.26 9.39 -8.19
C GLU A 84 27.89 9.03 -9.53
N GLY A 85 27.23 9.38 -10.63
CA GLY A 85 27.62 9.02 -11.99
C GLY A 85 27.06 7.71 -12.51
N ASP A 86 26.42 6.88 -11.66
CA ASP A 86 25.79 5.63 -12.10
C ASP A 86 24.64 5.89 -13.08
N THR A 87 24.45 4.95 -14.00
CA THR A 87 23.38 5.01 -15.00
C THR A 87 22.11 4.39 -14.46
N VAL A 88 20.99 5.12 -14.60
CA VAL A 88 19.64 4.67 -14.24
C VAL A 88 18.79 4.59 -15.49
N LYS A 89 17.97 3.54 -15.60
CA LYS A 89 17.11 3.29 -16.76
C LYS A 89 15.64 3.52 -16.40
N ARG A 90 14.91 4.16 -17.31
CA ARG A 90 13.44 4.19 -17.24
C ARG A 90 12.88 2.82 -17.61
N THR A 91 11.84 2.42 -16.89
CA THR A 91 11.06 1.23 -17.25
C THR A 91 9.84 1.55 -18.11
N GLY A 92 9.40 2.82 -18.15
CA GLY A 92 8.15 3.23 -18.77
C GLY A 92 6.90 2.69 -18.09
N LYS A 93 7.04 2.08 -16.90
CA LYS A 93 5.95 1.44 -16.16
C LYS A 93 5.73 2.14 -14.82
N ILE A 94 4.48 2.43 -14.52
CA ILE A 94 4.07 2.86 -13.19
C ILE A 94 4.15 1.66 -12.23
N VAL A 95 4.49 1.91 -10.97
CA VAL A 95 4.53 0.87 -9.92
C VAL A 95 3.25 0.05 -9.93
N SER A 96 3.37 -1.23 -10.24
CA SER A 96 2.27 -2.19 -10.29
C SER A 96 2.64 -3.43 -9.50
N ILE A 97 1.65 -4.04 -8.87
CA ILE A 97 1.83 -5.20 -7.99
C ILE A 97 0.95 -6.35 -8.44
N PRO A 98 1.31 -7.60 -8.10
CA PRO A 98 0.43 -8.74 -8.29
C PRO A 98 -0.83 -8.60 -7.43
N VAL A 99 -1.97 -9.01 -7.96
CA VAL A 99 -3.26 -9.01 -7.26
C VAL A 99 -4.02 -10.30 -7.53
N GLY A 100 -5.11 -10.51 -6.81
CA GLY A 100 -6.02 -11.64 -7.04
C GLY A 100 -5.81 -12.83 -6.09
N PRO A 101 -6.43 -13.97 -6.39
CA PRO A 101 -6.48 -15.13 -5.49
C PRO A 101 -5.11 -15.70 -5.11
N ALA A 102 -4.09 -15.55 -5.98
CA ALA A 102 -2.72 -16.01 -5.71
C ALA A 102 -2.05 -15.27 -4.53
N MET A 103 -2.62 -14.12 -4.12
CA MET A 103 -2.13 -13.36 -2.97
C MET A 103 -2.65 -13.89 -1.63
N MET A 104 -3.70 -14.73 -1.61
CA MET A 104 -4.26 -15.26 -0.37
C MET A 104 -3.29 -16.21 0.32
N GLY A 105 -3.17 -16.07 1.65
CA GLY A 105 -2.25 -16.87 2.46
C GLY A 105 -0.78 -16.47 2.35
N ARG A 106 -0.49 -15.37 1.66
CA ARG A 106 0.89 -14.92 1.41
C ARG A 106 1.26 -13.74 2.31
N VAL A 107 2.55 -13.67 2.60
CA VAL A 107 3.18 -12.51 3.24
C VAL A 107 4.10 -11.86 2.21
N VAL A 108 3.85 -10.59 1.90
CA VAL A 108 4.55 -9.86 0.84
C VAL A 108 5.13 -8.54 1.35
N ASP A 109 6.10 -8.00 0.62
CA ASP A 109 6.62 -6.66 0.85
C ASP A 109 5.72 -5.57 0.19
N ALA A 110 6.15 -4.32 0.27
CA ALA A 110 5.41 -3.20 -0.33
C ALA A 110 5.36 -3.20 -1.86
N LEU A 111 6.20 -3.98 -2.53
CA LEU A 111 6.18 -4.17 -3.99
C LEU A 111 5.40 -5.43 -4.41
N GLY A 112 4.80 -6.15 -3.45
CA GLY A 112 4.09 -7.40 -3.71
C GLY A 112 5.00 -8.62 -3.87
N ASN A 113 6.30 -8.51 -3.57
CA ASN A 113 7.22 -9.65 -3.62
C ASN A 113 7.00 -10.54 -2.38
N PRO A 114 6.96 -11.87 -2.53
CA PRO A 114 6.78 -12.78 -1.40
C PRO A 114 8.01 -12.78 -0.48
N ILE A 115 7.74 -12.72 0.83
CA ILE A 115 8.76 -12.77 1.89
C ILE A 115 8.51 -13.91 2.87
N ASP A 116 7.58 -14.80 2.55
CA ASP A 116 7.13 -15.93 3.39
C ASP A 116 7.86 -17.25 3.12
N GLY A 117 8.79 -17.27 2.19
CA GLY A 117 9.52 -18.49 1.80
C GLY A 117 8.71 -19.52 1.01
N LYS A 118 7.46 -19.20 0.63
CA LYS A 118 6.56 -20.12 -0.10
C LYS A 118 6.75 -20.06 -1.64
N GLY A 119 7.85 -19.48 -2.13
CA GLY A 119 8.13 -19.34 -3.55
C GLY A 119 7.45 -18.15 -4.23
N PRO A 120 7.66 -17.96 -5.54
CA PRO A 120 7.09 -16.84 -6.28
C PRO A 120 5.56 -16.88 -6.31
N ILE A 121 4.95 -15.70 -6.53
CA ILE A 121 3.50 -15.57 -6.72
C ILE A 121 3.22 -15.60 -8.22
N GLU A 122 2.61 -16.67 -8.69
CA GLU A 122 2.23 -16.83 -10.08
C GLU A 122 0.82 -16.26 -10.29
N THR A 123 0.74 -15.14 -11.01
CA THR A 123 -0.52 -14.49 -11.38
C THR A 123 -0.38 -13.74 -12.69
N GLU A 124 -1.46 -13.70 -13.46
CA GLU A 124 -1.56 -12.86 -14.65
C GLU A 124 -2.14 -11.47 -14.33
N HIS A 125 -2.62 -11.27 -13.10
CA HIS A 125 -3.29 -10.04 -12.68
C HIS A 125 -2.31 -9.11 -11.98
N TYR A 126 -2.09 -7.94 -12.57
CA TYR A 126 -1.31 -6.84 -12.00
C TYR A 126 -2.13 -5.56 -12.01
N SER A 127 -2.00 -4.77 -10.95
CA SER A 127 -2.70 -3.48 -10.86
C SER A 127 -1.74 -2.38 -10.40
N PRO A 128 -1.86 -1.16 -10.95
CA PRO A 128 -1.10 -0.01 -10.47
C PRO A 128 -1.39 0.27 -9.01
N VAL A 129 -0.36 0.66 -8.25
CA VAL A 129 -0.49 0.90 -6.81
C VAL A 129 -1.24 2.21 -6.54
N GLU A 130 -0.97 3.25 -7.31
CA GLU A 130 -1.66 4.53 -7.19
C GLU A 130 -2.70 4.69 -8.28
N ILE A 131 -3.97 4.54 -7.90
CA ILE A 131 -5.12 4.77 -8.77
C ILE A 131 -6.09 5.74 -8.11
N LYS A 132 -6.90 6.38 -8.93
CA LYS A 132 -7.96 7.29 -8.46
C LYS A 132 -9.09 6.50 -7.80
N ALA A 133 -9.58 7.00 -6.66
CA ALA A 133 -10.73 6.44 -5.98
C ALA A 133 -11.99 6.41 -6.87
N PRO A 134 -12.91 5.45 -6.66
CA PRO A 134 -14.18 5.39 -7.38
C PRO A 134 -14.97 6.70 -7.24
N GLY A 135 -15.52 7.21 -8.35
CA GLY A 135 -16.36 8.39 -8.34
C GLY A 135 -17.71 8.15 -7.68
N ILE A 136 -18.45 9.23 -7.41
CA ILE A 136 -19.76 9.22 -6.68
C ILE A 136 -20.77 8.29 -7.35
N VAL A 137 -20.87 8.29 -8.67
CA VAL A 137 -21.86 7.50 -9.44
C VAL A 137 -21.65 6.00 -9.29
N LYS A 138 -20.40 5.56 -9.06
CA LYS A 138 -20.05 4.14 -8.85
C LYS A 138 -20.32 3.65 -7.44
N ARG A 139 -20.60 4.53 -6.50
CA ARG A 139 -20.78 4.20 -5.08
C ARG A 139 -22.24 3.95 -4.75
N LYS A 140 -22.48 3.13 -3.75
CA LYS A 140 -23.75 2.89 -3.08
C LYS A 140 -23.58 3.18 -1.60
N SER A 141 -24.65 3.64 -0.94
CA SER A 141 -24.64 3.82 0.51
C SER A 141 -24.32 2.50 1.22
N VAL A 142 -23.50 2.58 2.26
CA VAL A 142 -23.19 1.46 3.14
C VAL A 142 -24.47 1.01 3.85
N HIS A 143 -24.81 -0.29 3.78
CA HIS A 143 -26.05 -0.85 4.34
C HIS A 143 -25.88 -2.28 4.83
N GLU A 144 -24.76 -2.92 4.56
CA GLU A 144 -24.46 -4.28 4.99
C GLU A 144 -23.48 -4.26 6.16
N PRO A 145 -23.73 -4.93 7.30
CA PRO A 145 -22.81 -4.94 8.41
C PRO A 145 -21.56 -5.77 8.11
N LEU A 146 -20.41 -5.28 8.59
CA LEU A 146 -19.18 -6.03 8.74
C LEU A 146 -18.99 -6.33 10.23
N GLN A 147 -19.25 -7.56 10.65
CA GLN A 147 -19.19 -7.92 12.06
C GLN A 147 -17.74 -8.14 12.50
N THR A 148 -17.34 -7.42 13.54
CA THR A 148 -16.00 -7.55 14.16
C THR A 148 -15.90 -8.77 15.07
N GLY A 149 -17.04 -9.27 15.56
CA GLY A 149 -17.11 -10.31 16.59
C GLY A 149 -16.93 -9.76 18.01
N LEU A 150 -16.70 -8.47 18.16
CA LEU A 150 -16.57 -7.78 19.44
C LEU A 150 -17.90 -7.12 19.78
N LYS A 151 -18.61 -7.67 20.77
CA LYS A 151 -19.98 -7.21 21.13
C LYS A 151 -20.07 -5.71 21.36
N ALA A 152 -19.08 -5.13 22.05
CA ALA A 152 -19.05 -3.70 22.33
C ALA A 152 -19.04 -2.86 21.04
N ILE A 153 -18.24 -3.26 20.05
CA ILE A 153 -18.14 -2.57 18.78
C ILE A 153 -19.39 -2.82 17.93
N ASP A 154 -19.75 -4.09 17.73
CA ASP A 154 -20.86 -4.45 16.84
C ASP A 154 -22.22 -3.90 17.32
N SER A 155 -22.39 -3.66 18.62
CA SER A 155 -23.63 -3.11 19.17
C SER A 155 -23.69 -1.59 19.29
N MET A 156 -22.54 -0.92 19.52
CA MET A 156 -22.50 0.51 19.81
C MET A 156 -21.88 1.35 18.67
N ILE A 157 -20.92 0.76 17.93
CA ILE A 157 -20.19 1.41 16.84
C ILE A 157 -20.17 0.46 15.64
N PRO A 158 -21.33 0.09 15.05
CA PRO A 158 -21.38 -0.90 13.99
C PRO A 158 -20.64 -0.43 12.75
N ILE A 159 -19.84 -1.32 12.15
CA ILE A 159 -19.08 -1.07 10.94
C ILE A 159 -19.83 -1.66 9.76
N GLY A 160 -19.93 -0.92 8.66
CA GLY A 160 -20.52 -1.40 7.43
C GLY A 160 -19.47 -1.77 6.36
N ARG A 161 -19.86 -2.65 5.46
CA ARG A 161 -19.03 -3.05 4.31
C ARG A 161 -18.85 -1.88 3.36
N GLY A 162 -17.61 -1.43 3.19
CA GLY A 162 -17.26 -0.24 2.41
C GLY A 162 -17.08 1.04 3.24
N GLN A 163 -17.22 0.95 4.56
CA GLN A 163 -16.98 2.04 5.51
C GLN A 163 -15.50 2.20 5.82
N ARG A 164 -15.11 3.41 6.23
CA ARG A 164 -13.79 3.74 6.78
C ARG A 164 -13.97 4.00 8.27
N GLU A 165 -13.54 3.07 9.11
CA GLU A 165 -13.64 3.20 10.57
C GLU A 165 -12.27 3.27 11.20
N LEU A 166 -11.96 4.38 11.85
CA LEU A 166 -10.68 4.62 12.49
C LEU A 166 -10.60 3.89 13.84
N ILE A 167 -9.50 3.18 14.09
CA ILE A 167 -9.13 2.67 15.41
C ILE A 167 -8.04 3.58 15.97
N ILE A 168 -8.34 4.34 17.02
CA ILE A 168 -7.44 5.37 17.56
C ILE A 168 -7.26 5.17 19.07
N GLY A 169 -6.06 5.47 19.56
CA GLY A 169 -5.71 5.39 20.98
C GLY A 169 -4.20 5.36 21.19
N ASP A 170 -3.81 5.42 22.45
CA ASP A 170 -2.41 5.40 22.88
C ASP A 170 -1.74 4.06 22.58
N ARG A 171 -0.42 4.04 22.73
CA ARG A 171 0.36 2.83 22.54
C ARG A 171 -0.10 1.73 23.50
N GLN A 172 -0.20 0.48 23.02
CA GLN A 172 -0.58 -0.70 23.79
C GLN A 172 -2.02 -0.70 24.34
N THR A 173 -2.94 0.10 23.82
CA THR A 173 -4.37 0.09 24.19
C THR A 173 -5.19 -1.02 23.54
N GLY A 174 -4.57 -1.87 22.73
CA GLY A 174 -5.25 -3.00 22.08
C GLY A 174 -5.75 -2.75 20.67
N LYS A 175 -5.31 -1.66 19.99
CA LYS A 175 -5.71 -1.33 18.61
C LYS A 175 -5.50 -2.48 17.63
N THR A 176 -4.30 -3.03 17.60
CA THR A 176 -3.96 -4.19 16.76
C THR A 176 -4.80 -5.42 17.12
N ALA A 177 -5.09 -5.64 18.40
CA ALA A 177 -5.91 -6.78 18.84
C ALA A 177 -7.34 -6.69 18.28
N VAL A 178 -7.97 -5.51 18.34
CA VAL A 178 -9.30 -5.27 17.74
C VAL A 178 -9.28 -5.57 16.24
N ALA A 179 -8.27 -5.11 15.54
CA ALA A 179 -8.14 -5.33 14.10
C ALA A 179 -7.94 -6.83 13.76
N ILE A 180 -7.06 -7.52 14.48
CA ILE A 180 -6.79 -8.95 14.26
C ILE A 180 -8.01 -9.81 14.61
N ASP A 181 -8.71 -9.52 15.71
CA ASP A 181 -9.93 -10.23 16.08
C ASP A 181 -11.04 -10.00 15.03
N THR A 182 -11.11 -8.81 14.46
CA THR A 182 -12.01 -8.52 13.31
C THR A 182 -11.68 -9.39 12.11
N ILE A 183 -10.42 -9.56 11.75
CA ILE A 183 -9.98 -10.44 10.66
C ILE A 183 -10.36 -11.89 10.97
N ILE A 184 -10.04 -12.39 12.17
CA ILE A 184 -10.33 -13.76 12.59
C ILE A 184 -11.84 -14.04 12.55
N ASN A 185 -12.67 -13.07 12.93
CA ASN A 185 -14.12 -13.25 12.94
C ASN A 185 -14.72 -13.40 11.51
N GLN A 186 -14.03 -12.96 10.45
CA GLN A 186 -14.51 -13.14 9.08
C GLN A 186 -14.58 -14.63 8.66
N ARG A 187 -14.00 -15.56 9.44
CA ARG A 187 -14.13 -17.01 9.25
C ARG A 187 -15.59 -17.48 9.17
N VAL A 188 -16.51 -16.76 9.81
CA VAL A 188 -17.95 -17.06 9.80
C VAL A 188 -18.52 -17.10 8.37
N TYR A 189 -17.93 -16.33 7.47
CA TYR A 189 -18.39 -16.21 6.09
C TYR A 189 -17.44 -16.86 5.06
N LYS A 190 -16.43 -17.60 5.51
CA LYS A 190 -15.38 -18.11 4.61
C LYS A 190 -15.91 -19.03 3.51
N ASP A 191 -16.97 -19.80 3.79
CA ASP A 191 -17.59 -20.74 2.87
C ASP A 191 -18.79 -20.16 2.10
N ASP A 192 -19.15 -18.91 2.37
CA ASP A 192 -20.23 -18.20 1.67
C ASP A 192 -19.60 -17.25 0.63
N GLU A 193 -19.58 -17.65 -0.63
CA GLU A 193 -18.98 -16.87 -1.72
C GLU A 193 -19.49 -15.42 -1.81
N LYS A 194 -20.77 -15.19 -1.47
CA LYS A 194 -21.40 -13.87 -1.55
C LYS A 194 -21.03 -12.97 -0.37
N ARG A 195 -20.76 -13.56 0.78
CA ARG A 195 -20.48 -12.81 2.03
C ARG A 195 -19.04 -12.90 2.48
N ARG A 196 -18.24 -13.77 1.83
CA ARG A 196 -16.80 -13.90 2.13
C ARG A 196 -16.12 -12.55 2.08
N VAL A 197 -15.26 -12.30 3.06
CA VAL A 197 -14.43 -11.10 3.13
C VAL A 197 -12.98 -11.50 2.98
N HIS A 198 -12.32 -10.97 1.96
CA HIS A 198 -10.88 -11.11 1.76
C HIS A 198 -10.16 -10.06 2.60
N CYS A 199 -9.34 -10.51 3.52
CA CYS A 199 -8.68 -9.63 4.47
C CYS A 199 -7.27 -9.27 4.03
N ILE A 200 -6.87 -8.04 4.23
CA ILE A 200 -5.53 -7.55 3.99
C ILE A 200 -5.04 -6.85 5.27
N TYR A 201 -3.96 -7.36 5.85
CA TYR A 201 -3.32 -6.74 6.99
C TYR A 201 -2.03 -6.07 6.54
N VAL A 202 -1.94 -4.76 6.71
CA VAL A 202 -0.77 -3.97 6.33
C VAL A 202 -0.01 -3.55 7.58
N ALA A 203 1.15 -4.16 7.80
CA ALA A 203 2.06 -3.82 8.88
C ALA A 203 3.04 -2.73 8.42
N ILE A 204 2.96 -1.54 9.04
CA ILE A 204 3.74 -0.36 8.64
C ILE A 204 4.68 0.02 9.76
N GLY A 205 5.99 -0.03 9.52
CA GLY A 205 7.01 0.39 10.49
C GLY A 205 7.01 -0.39 11.80
N GLN A 206 6.47 -1.60 11.81
CA GLN A 206 6.45 -2.48 12.97
C GLN A 206 7.74 -3.32 13.07
N LYS A 207 8.03 -3.84 14.25
CA LYS A 207 9.12 -4.79 14.44
C LYS A 207 8.79 -6.09 13.72
N GLN A 208 9.77 -6.71 13.05
CA GLN A 208 9.58 -7.99 12.37
C GLN A 208 9.03 -9.09 13.30
N SER A 209 9.48 -9.12 14.57
CA SER A 209 8.96 -10.07 15.58
C SER A 209 7.47 -9.87 15.84
N THR A 210 6.96 -8.64 15.85
CA THR A 210 5.53 -8.34 16.03
C THR A 210 4.73 -8.83 14.82
N VAL A 211 5.23 -8.57 13.61
CA VAL A 211 4.58 -9.06 12.37
C VAL A 211 4.54 -10.59 12.35
N ALA A 212 5.63 -11.26 12.72
CA ALA A 212 5.71 -12.72 12.81
C ALA A 212 4.68 -13.29 13.82
N GLN A 213 4.49 -12.62 14.96
CA GLN A 213 3.47 -13.01 15.95
C GLN A 213 2.05 -12.85 15.40
N VAL A 214 1.77 -11.78 14.66
CA VAL A 214 0.47 -11.58 14.00
C VAL A 214 0.22 -12.67 12.96
N VAL A 215 1.18 -12.92 12.06
CA VAL A 215 1.08 -13.98 11.05
C VAL A 215 0.81 -15.32 11.71
N LYS A 216 1.59 -15.68 12.74
CA LYS A 216 1.38 -16.93 13.46
C LYS A 216 0.00 -17.02 14.10
N LYS A 217 -0.50 -15.95 14.73
CA LYS A 217 -1.85 -15.93 15.31
C LYS A 217 -2.92 -16.14 14.22
N LEU A 218 -2.78 -15.52 13.06
CA LEU A 218 -3.69 -15.71 11.93
C LEU A 218 -3.62 -17.13 11.36
N GLU A 219 -2.45 -17.76 11.34
CA GLU A 219 -2.26 -19.17 10.93
C GLU A 219 -2.90 -20.12 11.93
N ASP A 220 -2.64 -19.94 13.22
CA ASP A 220 -3.18 -20.79 14.32
C ASP A 220 -4.72 -20.76 14.36
N GLU A 221 -5.34 -19.63 13.97
CA GLU A 221 -6.80 -19.47 13.88
C GLU A 221 -7.37 -19.81 12.49
N GLY A 222 -6.55 -20.26 11.54
CA GLY A 222 -6.96 -20.58 10.17
C GLY A 222 -7.35 -19.35 9.33
N ALA A 223 -7.07 -18.13 9.79
CA ALA A 223 -7.47 -16.90 9.12
C ALA A 223 -6.56 -16.55 7.92
N MET A 224 -5.37 -17.16 7.83
CA MET A 224 -4.49 -16.96 6.66
C MET A 224 -5.10 -17.48 5.35
N GLU A 225 -6.06 -18.42 5.40
CA GLU A 225 -6.74 -18.92 4.18
C GLU A 225 -7.42 -17.81 3.37
N TYR A 226 -7.86 -16.73 4.03
CA TYR A 226 -8.52 -15.58 3.41
C TYR A 226 -7.83 -14.25 3.68
N THR A 227 -6.57 -14.28 4.12
CA THR A 227 -5.81 -13.08 4.49
C THR A 227 -4.50 -12.98 3.72
N THR A 228 -4.19 -11.79 3.23
CA THR A 228 -2.87 -11.39 2.73
C THR A 228 -2.23 -10.44 3.72
N VAL A 229 -0.95 -10.64 4.02
CA VAL A 229 -0.18 -9.73 4.89
C VAL A 229 0.81 -8.95 4.03
N VAL A 230 0.76 -7.62 4.12
CA VAL A 230 1.74 -6.72 3.49
C VAL A 230 2.62 -6.17 4.61
N SER A 231 3.93 -6.38 4.52
CA SER A 231 4.87 -5.98 5.57
C SER A 231 5.91 -5.00 5.05
N ALA A 232 5.94 -3.81 5.66
CA ALA A 232 7.05 -2.87 5.58
C ALA A 232 7.52 -2.58 7.00
N SER A 233 8.50 -3.37 7.47
CA SER A 233 8.98 -3.32 8.86
C SER A 233 9.76 -2.03 9.16
N ALA A 234 10.04 -1.80 10.45
CA ALA A 234 10.85 -0.67 10.89
C ALA A 234 12.30 -0.69 10.36
N SER A 235 12.78 -1.84 9.89
CA SER A 235 14.11 -1.97 9.26
C SER A 235 14.09 -1.70 7.75
N ASN A 236 12.91 -1.62 7.13
CA ASN A 236 12.80 -1.28 5.73
C ASN A 236 12.95 0.25 5.51
N PRO A 237 13.49 0.67 4.36
CA PRO A 237 13.58 2.09 4.01
C PRO A 237 12.22 2.79 4.03
N ALA A 238 12.22 4.11 4.30
CA ALA A 238 11.00 4.91 4.34
C ALA A 238 10.12 4.80 3.08
N PRO A 239 10.65 4.69 1.85
CA PRO A 239 9.85 4.44 0.65
C PRO A 239 8.96 3.21 0.73
N MET A 240 9.44 2.11 1.31
CA MET A 240 8.67 0.89 1.48
C MET A 240 7.51 1.08 2.48
N GLN A 241 7.76 1.77 3.59
CA GLN A 241 6.74 2.08 4.59
C GLN A 241 5.68 3.05 4.05
N PHE A 242 6.09 3.98 3.18
CA PHE A 242 5.17 4.88 2.46
C PHE A 242 4.26 4.10 1.50
N LEU A 243 4.82 3.17 0.73
CA LEU A 243 4.10 2.47 -0.35
C LEU A 243 3.16 1.37 0.17
N ALA A 244 3.53 0.67 1.26
CA ALA A 244 2.82 -0.51 1.76
C ALA A 244 1.29 -0.35 1.93
N PRO A 245 0.75 0.77 2.48
CA PRO A 245 -0.69 0.97 2.56
C PRO A 245 -1.40 1.00 1.20
N TYR A 246 -0.77 1.62 0.21
CA TYR A 246 -1.31 1.65 -1.14
C TYR A 246 -1.30 0.27 -1.79
N THR A 247 -0.26 -0.52 -1.56
CA THR A 247 -0.16 -1.93 -1.97
C THR A 247 -1.31 -2.74 -1.38
N GLY A 248 -1.52 -2.65 -0.06
CA GLY A 248 -2.64 -3.33 0.60
C GLY A 248 -4.00 -2.90 0.05
N CYS A 249 -4.18 -1.61 -0.19
CA CYS A 249 -5.40 -1.09 -0.80
C CYS A 249 -5.64 -1.67 -2.20
N THR A 250 -4.62 -1.70 -3.05
CA THR A 250 -4.70 -2.24 -4.42
C THR A 250 -5.06 -3.72 -4.43
N ILE A 251 -4.51 -4.52 -3.50
CA ILE A 251 -4.91 -5.93 -3.34
C ILE A 251 -6.40 -6.03 -2.99
N GLY A 252 -6.89 -5.20 -2.07
CA GLY A 252 -8.30 -5.17 -1.67
C GLY A 252 -9.23 -4.70 -2.79
N GLU A 253 -8.80 -3.75 -3.60
CA GLU A 253 -9.57 -3.24 -4.74
C GLU A 253 -9.85 -4.30 -5.81
N TYR A 254 -8.93 -5.23 -6.02
CA TYR A 254 -9.17 -6.36 -6.94
C TYR A 254 -10.46 -7.08 -6.57
N TYR A 255 -10.68 -7.37 -5.29
CA TYR A 255 -11.90 -8.06 -4.83
C TYR A 255 -13.12 -7.16 -4.93
N ARG A 256 -13.01 -5.88 -4.50
CA ARG A 256 -14.09 -4.90 -4.62
C ARG A 256 -14.59 -4.76 -6.05
N ASP A 257 -13.67 -4.61 -7.01
CA ASP A 257 -14.00 -4.35 -8.40
C ASP A 257 -14.50 -5.59 -9.15
N ASN A 258 -14.30 -6.78 -8.58
CA ASN A 258 -14.86 -8.05 -9.06
C ASN A 258 -16.11 -8.49 -8.28
N GLY A 259 -16.80 -7.59 -7.61
CA GLY A 259 -18.07 -7.85 -6.94
C GLY A 259 -17.97 -8.60 -5.60
N MET A 260 -16.75 -8.75 -5.08
CA MET A 260 -16.45 -9.40 -3.80
C MET A 260 -16.25 -8.38 -2.68
N HIS A 261 -16.01 -8.85 -1.47
CA HIS A 261 -15.79 -8.00 -0.31
C HIS A 261 -14.36 -8.13 0.21
N ALA A 262 -13.76 -6.98 0.52
CA ALA A 262 -12.45 -6.93 1.14
C ALA A 262 -12.45 -6.06 2.40
N LEU A 263 -11.58 -6.40 3.34
CA LEU A 263 -11.26 -5.64 4.54
C LEU A 263 -9.77 -5.33 4.53
N CYS A 264 -9.39 -4.07 4.59
CA CYS A 264 -8.00 -3.64 4.67
C CYS A 264 -7.73 -2.95 6.01
N VAL A 265 -6.80 -3.49 6.77
CA VAL A 265 -6.31 -2.93 8.04
C VAL A 265 -4.98 -2.26 7.79
N TYR A 266 -4.81 -1.00 8.21
CA TYR A 266 -3.55 -0.25 8.10
C TYR A 266 -2.96 -0.02 9.48
N ASP A 267 -1.97 -0.78 9.88
CA ASP A 267 -1.36 -0.76 11.21
C ASP A 267 0.11 -0.30 11.17
N ASP A 268 0.45 1.00 11.32
CA ASP A 268 -0.45 2.14 11.50
C ASP A 268 -0.13 3.29 10.52
N LEU A 269 -1.10 4.15 10.27
CA LEU A 269 -0.95 5.32 9.39
C LEU A 269 -0.09 6.43 9.99
N SER A 270 0.10 6.47 11.32
CA SER A 270 1.02 7.43 11.96
C SER A 270 2.46 7.19 11.50
N LYS A 271 2.86 5.91 11.34
CA LYS A 271 4.19 5.55 10.83
C LYS A 271 4.33 5.81 9.34
N GLN A 272 3.26 5.59 8.56
CA GLN A 272 3.26 6.00 7.15
C GLN A 272 3.51 7.51 7.02
N ALA A 273 2.81 8.32 7.80
CA ALA A 273 3.00 9.77 7.79
C ALA A 273 4.43 10.17 8.18
N THR A 274 5.01 9.50 9.18
CA THR A 274 6.41 9.72 9.59
C THR A 274 7.39 9.37 8.47
N ALA A 275 7.20 8.24 7.78
CA ALA A 275 8.00 7.85 6.64
C ALA A 275 7.88 8.87 5.49
N TYR A 276 6.66 9.33 5.20
CA TYR A 276 6.41 10.35 4.19
C TYR A 276 7.04 11.71 4.53
N ARG A 277 7.01 12.11 5.81
CA ARG A 277 7.72 13.29 6.30
C ARG A 277 9.22 13.17 6.04
N GLN A 278 9.83 12.03 6.37
CA GLN A 278 11.25 11.78 6.12
C GLN A 278 11.57 11.92 4.63
N LEU A 279 10.83 11.25 3.75
CA LEU A 279 11.02 11.35 2.30
C LEU A 279 10.89 12.78 1.79
N SER A 280 9.88 13.52 2.26
CA SER A 280 9.63 14.89 1.85
C SER A 280 10.74 15.85 2.24
N LEU A 281 11.30 15.68 3.45
CA LEU A 281 12.43 16.49 3.92
C LEU A 281 13.71 16.18 3.11
N LEU A 282 13.97 14.91 2.81
CA LEU A 282 15.11 14.50 1.98
C LEU A 282 14.99 15.03 0.54
N LEU A 283 13.77 15.07 0.01
CA LEU A 283 13.45 15.69 -1.28
C LEU A 283 13.41 17.23 -1.22
N ARG A 284 13.75 17.83 -0.07
CA ARG A 284 13.73 19.30 0.17
C ARG A 284 12.38 19.96 -0.06
N ARG A 285 11.29 19.24 0.09
CA ARG A 285 9.96 19.85 0.11
C ARG A 285 9.80 20.72 1.37
N PRO A 286 9.19 21.91 1.27
CA PRO A 286 9.06 22.79 2.43
C PRO A 286 8.19 22.14 3.51
N PRO A 287 8.66 22.10 4.78
CA PRO A 287 7.90 21.55 5.87
C PRO A 287 6.78 22.51 6.33
N GLY A 288 5.65 21.92 6.73
CA GLY A 288 4.54 22.60 7.38
C GLY A 288 4.47 22.30 8.89
N ARG A 289 3.24 22.17 9.42
CA ARG A 289 2.99 21.86 10.84
C ARG A 289 3.67 20.53 11.23
N GLU A 290 4.35 20.49 12.35
CA GLU A 290 5.09 19.33 12.88
C GLU A 290 6.10 18.75 11.88
N ALA A 291 6.63 19.60 11.00
CA ALA A 291 7.52 19.23 9.90
C ALA A 291 6.93 18.26 8.85
N TYR A 292 5.62 18.03 8.84
CA TYR A 292 4.96 17.30 7.79
C TYR A 292 4.87 18.15 6.51
N PRO A 293 4.93 17.53 5.32
CA PRO A 293 4.69 18.24 4.07
C PRO A 293 3.24 18.70 3.97
N GLY A 294 2.97 19.75 3.18
CA GLY A 294 1.64 20.35 3.05
C GLY A 294 0.57 19.40 2.49
N ASP A 295 1.00 18.33 1.83
CA ASP A 295 0.12 17.32 1.20
C ASP A 295 -0.08 16.05 2.05
N VAL A 296 0.29 16.06 3.34
CA VAL A 296 0.11 14.87 4.20
C VAL A 296 -1.37 14.51 4.41
N PHE A 297 -2.28 15.48 4.40
CA PHE A 297 -3.71 15.21 4.39
C PHE A 297 -4.10 14.44 3.11
N TYR A 298 -3.62 14.86 1.96
CA TYR A 298 -3.86 14.20 0.69
C TYR A 298 -3.26 12.79 0.63
N LEU A 299 -2.14 12.55 1.30
CA LEU A 299 -1.56 11.22 1.46
C LEU A 299 -2.60 10.21 2.00
N HIS A 300 -3.26 10.54 3.10
CA HIS A 300 -4.25 9.66 3.72
C HIS A 300 -5.61 9.70 3.03
N SER A 301 -6.06 10.87 2.55
CA SER A 301 -7.36 10.98 1.89
C SER A 301 -7.40 10.20 0.57
N ARG A 302 -6.37 10.30 -0.28
CA ARG A 302 -6.32 9.53 -1.54
C ARG A 302 -6.22 8.02 -1.32
N LEU A 303 -5.69 7.56 -0.17
CA LEU A 303 -5.69 6.17 0.23
C LEU A 303 -7.08 5.72 0.71
N LEU A 304 -7.64 6.42 1.70
CA LEU A 304 -8.86 6.00 2.39
C LEU A 304 -10.11 6.20 1.55
N GLU A 305 -10.13 7.18 0.65
CA GLU A 305 -11.24 7.38 -0.30
C GLU A 305 -11.40 6.22 -1.31
N ARG A 306 -10.39 5.38 -1.45
CA ARG A 306 -10.47 4.16 -2.27
C ARG A 306 -11.36 3.08 -1.63
N ALA A 307 -11.55 3.12 -0.30
CA ALA A 307 -12.53 2.28 0.38
C ALA A 307 -13.95 2.76 0.05
N ALA A 308 -14.78 1.84 -0.42
CA ALA A 308 -16.13 2.15 -0.85
C ALA A 308 -17.01 0.89 -0.95
N LYS A 309 -18.32 1.06 -0.85
CA LYS A 309 -19.32 0.12 -1.33
C LYS A 309 -19.68 0.48 -2.77
N MET A 310 -19.51 -0.47 -3.68
CA MET A 310 -19.82 -0.27 -5.09
C MET A 310 -21.32 -0.41 -5.37
N SER A 311 -21.79 0.28 -6.41
CA SER A 311 -23.16 0.15 -6.89
C SER A 311 -23.42 -1.25 -7.46
N ASP A 312 -24.69 -1.67 -7.48
CA ASP A 312 -25.06 -2.99 -8.02
C ASP A 312 -24.73 -3.10 -9.52
N ARG A 313 -24.68 -1.97 -10.23
CA ARG A 313 -24.26 -1.89 -11.65
C ARG A 313 -22.76 -2.14 -11.82
N ASP A 314 -21.98 -1.80 -10.81
CA ASP A 314 -20.53 -1.98 -10.76
C ASP A 314 -20.12 -3.24 -9.95
N GLY A 315 -21.02 -4.22 -9.84
CA GLY A 315 -20.78 -5.53 -9.23
C GLY A 315 -21.13 -5.63 -7.74
N GLY A 316 -21.47 -4.53 -7.05
CA GLY A 316 -21.89 -4.55 -5.64
C GLY A 316 -20.81 -4.94 -4.63
N GLY A 317 -19.56 -4.99 -5.03
CA GLY A 317 -18.44 -5.29 -4.13
C GLY A 317 -18.16 -4.21 -3.10
N SER A 318 -17.29 -4.47 -2.15
CA SER A 318 -16.90 -3.49 -1.14
C SER A 318 -15.45 -3.62 -0.71
N LEU A 319 -14.83 -2.49 -0.36
CA LEU A 319 -13.57 -2.42 0.35
C LEU A 319 -13.78 -1.61 1.62
N THR A 320 -13.67 -2.26 2.77
CA THR A 320 -13.77 -1.64 4.10
C THR A 320 -12.36 -1.32 4.59
N ALA A 321 -12.15 -0.14 5.13
CA ALA A 321 -10.88 0.29 5.68
C ALA A 321 -10.93 0.43 7.20
N LEU A 322 -9.97 -0.19 7.89
CA LEU A 322 -9.72 0.00 9.31
C LEU A 322 -8.32 0.59 9.50
N PRO A 323 -8.15 1.91 9.31
CA PRO A 323 -6.91 2.58 9.64
C PRO A 323 -6.71 2.61 11.15
N ILE A 324 -5.46 2.42 11.58
CA ILE A 324 -5.02 2.58 12.96
C ILE A 324 -4.17 3.85 13.04
N VAL A 325 -4.43 4.66 14.07
CA VAL A 325 -3.64 5.86 14.40
C VAL A 325 -3.24 5.80 15.87
N GLU A 326 -1.98 6.10 16.14
CA GLU A 326 -1.45 6.19 17.49
C GLU A 326 -1.54 7.63 18.02
N THR A 327 -2.09 7.79 19.22
CA THR A 327 -2.07 9.03 19.98
C THR A 327 -0.96 9.02 21.04
N GLN A 328 -0.64 10.17 21.57
CA GLN A 328 0.25 10.34 22.72
C GLN A 328 -0.54 11.02 23.84
N ALA A 329 -0.59 10.38 24.99
CA ALA A 329 -1.35 10.85 26.17
C ALA A 329 -2.82 11.20 25.86
N GLY A 330 -3.46 10.42 24.98
CA GLY A 330 -4.85 10.61 24.59
C GLY A 330 -5.12 11.83 23.71
N ASP A 331 -4.08 12.52 23.21
CA ASP A 331 -4.24 13.74 22.41
C ASP A 331 -4.75 13.42 20.99
N VAL A 332 -6.05 13.48 20.80
CA VAL A 332 -6.71 13.36 19.50
C VAL A 332 -6.67 14.67 18.67
N SER A 333 -6.20 15.78 19.27
CA SER A 333 -6.10 17.09 18.60
C SER A 333 -4.79 17.28 17.82
N ALA A 334 -3.85 16.33 17.94
CA ALA A 334 -2.60 16.31 17.19
C ALA A 334 -2.86 16.26 15.67
N TYR A 335 -1.86 16.61 14.86
CA TYR A 335 -2.04 16.87 13.44
C TYR A 335 -2.50 15.63 12.65
N ILE A 336 -1.85 14.48 12.81
CA ILE A 336 -2.22 13.26 12.09
C ILE A 336 -3.57 12.70 12.58
N PRO A 337 -3.84 12.56 13.90
CA PRO A 337 -5.17 12.17 14.39
C PRO A 337 -6.31 12.99 13.79
N THR A 338 -6.25 14.32 13.87
CA THR A 338 -7.31 15.20 13.33
C THR A 338 -7.53 15.04 11.84
N ASN A 339 -6.45 14.88 11.08
CA ASN A 339 -6.54 14.63 9.63
C ASN A 339 -7.29 13.32 9.33
N VAL A 340 -6.92 12.23 10.00
CA VAL A 340 -7.54 10.92 9.74
C VAL A 340 -8.98 10.87 10.25
N ILE A 341 -9.29 11.46 11.42
CA ILE A 341 -10.66 11.59 11.92
C ILE A 341 -11.56 12.29 10.88
N SER A 342 -11.06 13.35 10.23
CA SER A 342 -11.86 14.09 9.24
C SER A 342 -12.07 13.33 7.92
N ILE A 343 -11.23 12.34 7.61
CA ILE A 343 -11.33 11.53 6.38
C ILE A 343 -12.25 10.30 6.60
N THR A 344 -12.27 9.76 7.81
CA THR A 344 -13.02 8.55 8.16
C THR A 344 -14.48 8.83 8.48
N ASP A 345 -15.32 7.80 8.38
CA ASP A 345 -16.77 7.90 8.59
C ASP A 345 -17.14 7.80 10.08
N GLY A 346 -16.24 7.26 10.91
CA GLY A 346 -16.37 7.13 12.35
C GLY A 346 -15.05 6.70 12.99
N GLN A 347 -15.04 6.59 14.31
CA GLN A 347 -13.86 6.16 15.06
C GLN A 347 -14.21 5.31 16.28
N ILE A 348 -13.33 4.35 16.55
CA ILE A 348 -13.29 3.55 17.77
C ILE A 348 -12.14 4.09 18.62
N PHE A 349 -12.46 4.84 19.67
CA PHE A 349 -11.46 5.39 20.59
C PHE A 349 -11.17 4.40 21.70
N LEU A 350 -9.91 3.95 21.78
CA LEU A 350 -9.39 3.07 22.83
C LEU A 350 -8.62 3.90 23.85
N GLU A 351 -9.17 3.97 25.06
CA GLU A 351 -8.64 4.79 26.15
C GLU A 351 -7.67 4.01 27.03
N GLY A 352 -6.53 4.65 27.35
CA GLY A 352 -5.48 4.03 28.19
C GLY A 352 -5.95 3.74 29.60
N ASP A 353 -6.74 4.62 30.21
CA ASP A 353 -7.23 4.44 31.59
C ASP A 353 -8.19 3.25 31.68
N LEU A 354 -9.09 3.08 30.73
CA LEU A 354 -9.98 1.90 30.65
C LEU A 354 -9.17 0.61 30.47
N PHE A 355 -8.14 0.67 29.62
CA PHE A 355 -7.26 -0.49 29.41
C PHE A 355 -6.53 -0.90 30.70
N ASN A 356 -6.00 0.08 31.44
CA ASN A 356 -5.31 -0.13 32.72
C ASN A 356 -6.24 -0.66 33.81
N GLN A 357 -7.53 -0.28 33.77
CA GLN A 357 -8.57 -0.82 34.65
C GLN A 357 -9.01 -2.26 34.27
N GLY A 358 -8.49 -2.81 33.19
CA GLY A 358 -8.80 -4.17 32.73
C GLY A 358 -10.02 -4.28 31.81
N VAL A 359 -10.59 -3.18 31.35
CA VAL A 359 -11.68 -3.17 30.37
C VAL A 359 -11.14 -3.56 28.98
N ARG A 360 -11.72 -4.59 28.37
CA ARG A 360 -11.27 -5.09 27.04
C ARG A 360 -12.45 -5.51 26.17
N PRO A 361 -12.60 -4.91 24.96
CA PRO A 361 -11.81 -3.78 24.45
C PRO A 361 -12.01 -2.51 25.26
N ALA A 362 -10.97 -1.67 25.35
CA ALA A 362 -10.96 -0.42 26.13
C ALA A 362 -11.69 0.72 25.39
N VAL A 363 -12.87 0.44 24.85
CA VAL A 363 -13.64 1.39 24.04
C VAL A 363 -14.25 2.44 24.95
N ASN A 364 -13.95 3.70 24.66
CA ASN A 364 -14.65 4.85 25.22
C ASN A 364 -15.87 5.15 24.33
N VAL A 365 -17.06 5.19 24.91
CA VAL A 365 -18.36 5.35 24.22
C VAL A 365 -18.87 6.77 24.40
#